data_ebd53b2fa5b76414e7330c934a76c504
#
_entry.id   ebd53b2fa5b76414e7330c934a76c504
#
_cell.length_a   1.000
_cell.length_b   1.000
_cell.length_c   1.000
_cell.angle_alpha   90.00
_cell.angle_beta   90.00
_cell.angle_gamma   90.00
#
_symmetry.space_group_name_H-M   'P 1'
#
loop_
_entity.id
_entity.type
_entity.pdbx_description
1 polymer ?
#
loop_
_entity_poly.entity_id
_entity_poly.type
_entity_poly.pdbx_seq_one_letter_code
_entity_poly.pdbx_strand_id
1 'polypeptide(L)'
;MEKTGVKEFLKRKNVNITVQTYLIDALGAMAFGLFASLLIGTIFATLGDKTGVALFGTIAGYAKSATGAALGVSIAYALKAPQLVLFSAATVGIAGNELGGPVGALVATVVAAELGKIVSKETRVDIIVTPGVTIISGVLIAQFVGPGVAAFMAAFGNLVKTATEMQPFFM
;
A
#
# COMPACT_ATOMS: atom_id res chain seq x y z
N MET A 1 -12.20 -29.54 -18.30
CA MET A 1 -13.07 -28.40 -18.68
C MET A 1 -13.14 -27.28 -17.63
N GLU A 2 -12.96 -27.56 -16.35
CA GLU A 2 -13.11 -26.58 -15.25
C GLU A 2 -11.99 -25.52 -15.17
N LYS A 3 -10.74 -25.87 -15.50
CA LYS A 3 -9.60 -24.95 -15.45
C LYS A 3 -9.63 -23.82 -16.48
N THR A 4 -10.35 -23.96 -17.57
CA THR A 4 -10.46 -22.96 -18.63
C THR A 4 -11.40 -21.83 -18.20
N GLY A 5 -12.51 -22.13 -17.54
CA GLY A 5 -13.47 -21.14 -17.05
C GLY A 5 -12.91 -20.24 -15.95
N VAL A 6 -12.11 -20.78 -15.01
CA VAL A 6 -11.50 -20.00 -13.94
C VAL A 6 -10.46 -19.03 -14.51
N LYS A 7 -9.62 -19.45 -15.45
CA LYS A 7 -8.63 -18.58 -16.10
C LYS A 7 -9.29 -17.43 -16.88
N GLU A 8 -10.37 -17.71 -17.59
CA GLU A 8 -11.13 -16.69 -18.33
C GLU A 8 -11.81 -15.69 -17.36
N PHE A 9 -12.36 -16.19 -16.25
CA PHE A 9 -12.93 -15.35 -15.20
C PHE A 9 -11.88 -14.41 -14.59
N LEU A 10 -10.73 -14.92 -14.16
CA LEU A 10 -9.64 -14.13 -13.61
C LEU A 10 -9.11 -13.09 -14.62
N LYS A 11 -8.99 -13.48 -15.90
CA LYS A 11 -8.58 -12.55 -16.96
C LYS A 11 -9.61 -11.43 -17.16
N ARG A 12 -10.91 -11.73 -17.11
CA ARG A 12 -12.00 -10.74 -17.18
C ARG A 12 -11.96 -9.76 -16.01
N LYS A 13 -11.51 -10.23 -14.84
CA LYS A 13 -11.36 -9.42 -13.61
C LYS A 13 -10.01 -8.68 -13.50
N ASN A 14 -9.17 -8.74 -14.52
CA ASN A 14 -7.80 -8.20 -14.48
C ASN A 14 -6.94 -8.77 -13.32
N VAL A 15 -7.20 -9.98 -12.90
CA VAL A 15 -6.36 -10.68 -11.91
C VAL A 15 -5.24 -11.37 -12.66
N ASN A 16 -4.07 -10.73 -12.70
CA ASN A 16 -2.88 -11.25 -13.37
C ASN A 16 -1.84 -11.62 -12.30
N ILE A 17 -1.79 -12.90 -11.94
CA ILE A 17 -0.82 -13.40 -10.96
C ILE A 17 0.54 -13.57 -11.63
N THR A 18 1.29 -12.48 -11.73
CA THR A 18 2.65 -12.47 -12.28
C THR A 18 3.60 -11.71 -11.36
N VAL A 19 4.86 -12.11 -11.36
CA VAL A 19 5.93 -11.40 -10.63
C VAL A 19 6.03 -9.95 -11.09
N GLN A 20 5.86 -9.70 -12.38
CA GLN A 20 5.84 -8.36 -12.95
C GLN A 20 4.80 -7.47 -12.27
N THR A 21 3.55 -7.93 -12.17
CA THR A 21 2.44 -7.15 -11.62
C THR A 21 2.62 -6.83 -10.13
N TYR A 22 3.04 -7.81 -9.33
CA TYR A 22 3.09 -7.63 -7.87
C TYR A 22 4.43 -7.11 -7.35
N LEU A 23 5.56 -7.47 -7.97
CA LEU A 23 6.87 -7.00 -7.53
C LEU A 23 7.35 -5.76 -8.29
N ILE A 24 7.01 -5.59 -9.56
CA ILE A 24 7.51 -4.43 -10.33
C ILE A 24 6.47 -3.32 -10.36
N ASP A 25 5.27 -3.60 -10.86
CA ASP A 25 4.25 -2.57 -11.05
C ASP A 25 3.71 -2.05 -9.69
N ALA A 26 3.38 -2.96 -8.76
CA ALA A 26 2.85 -2.58 -7.46
C ALA A 26 3.89 -1.89 -6.56
N LEU A 27 5.17 -2.38 -6.53
CA LEU A 27 6.25 -1.71 -5.81
C LEU A 27 6.58 -0.35 -6.42
N GLY A 28 6.62 -0.25 -7.75
CA GLY A 28 6.82 1.03 -8.44
C GLY A 28 5.74 2.04 -8.08
N ALA A 29 4.48 1.62 -8.09
CA ALA A 29 3.35 2.47 -7.70
C ALA A 29 3.39 2.85 -6.22
N MET A 30 3.80 1.94 -5.33
CA MET A 30 4.03 2.22 -3.92
C MET A 30 5.05 3.35 -3.75
N ALA A 31 6.14 3.36 -4.52
CA ALA A 31 7.12 4.43 -4.48
C ALA A 31 6.52 5.80 -4.84
N PHE A 32 5.66 5.87 -5.85
CA PHE A 32 4.94 7.11 -6.19
C PHE A 32 4.04 7.58 -5.05
N GLY A 33 3.34 6.66 -4.37
CA GLY A 33 2.53 6.97 -3.19
C GLY A 33 3.38 7.55 -2.05
N LEU A 34 4.55 6.97 -1.78
CA LEU A 34 5.51 7.49 -0.80
C LEU A 34 6.04 8.88 -1.16
N PHE A 35 6.41 9.08 -2.42
CA PHE A 35 6.93 10.37 -2.87
C PHE A 35 5.87 11.47 -2.78
N ALA A 36 4.66 11.18 -3.23
CA ALA A 36 3.57 12.15 -3.22
C ALA A 36 3.10 12.54 -1.81
N SER A 37 3.37 11.75 -0.80
CA SER A 37 2.92 11.98 0.58
C SER A 37 4.09 12.20 1.55
N LEU A 38 4.84 11.16 1.89
CA LEU A 38 5.87 11.20 2.91
C LEU A 38 7.04 12.12 2.54
N LEU A 39 7.55 12.01 1.29
CA LEU A 39 8.67 12.84 0.84
C LEU A 39 8.28 14.31 0.80
N ILE A 40 7.15 14.64 0.18
CA ILE A 40 6.64 16.02 0.13
C ILE A 40 6.36 16.55 1.53
N GLY A 41 5.74 15.73 2.40
CA GLY A 41 5.51 16.09 3.79
C GLY A 41 6.80 16.37 4.57
N THR A 42 7.89 15.66 4.27
CA THR A 42 9.20 15.90 4.89
C THR A 42 9.83 17.20 4.40
N ILE A 43 9.71 17.50 3.11
CA ILE A 43 10.18 18.76 2.52
C ILE A 43 9.46 19.95 3.17
N PHE A 44 8.13 19.91 3.27
CA PHE A 44 7.36 20.98 3.92
C PHE A 44 7.66 21.10 5.42
N ALA A 45 7.90 20.00 6.14
CA ALA A 45 8.35 20.06 7.52
C ALA A 45 9.66 20.83 7.66
N THR A 46 10.65 20.49 6.82
CA THR A 46 11.96 21.17 6.82
C THR A 46 11.83 22.66 6.46
N LEU A 47 10.97 23.01 5.51
CA LEU A 47 10.70 24.40 5.18
C LEU A 47 10.04 25.14 6.36
N GLY A 48 9.11 24.50 7.06
CA GLY A 48 8.50 25.06 8.27
C GLY A 48 9.53 25.35 9.36
N ASP A 49 10.41 24.39 9.63
CA ASP A 49 11.47 24.52 10.62
C ASP A 49 12.48 25.63 10.27
N LYS A 50 12.79 25.81 8.99
CA LYS A 50 13.77 26.81 8.54
C LYS A 50 13.18 28.22 8.39
N THR A 51 11.91 28.34 7.99
CA THR A 51 11.28 29.65 7.74
C THR A 51 10.46 30.16 8.92
N GLY A 52 10.11 29.31 9.89
CA GLY A 52 9.22 29.65 11.00
C GLY A 52 7.74 29.82 10.57
N VAL A 53 7.37 29.49 9.32
CA VAL A 53 6.01 29.62 8.81
C VAL A 53 5.18 28.41 9.23
N ALA A 54 4.25 28.60 10.16
CA ALA A 54 3.41 27.55 10.75
C ALA A 54 2.58 26.77 9.68
N LEU A 55 2.20 27.41 8.59
CA LEU A 55 1.46 26.80 7.49
C LEU A 55 2.19 25.59 6.90
N PHE A 56 3.51 25.66 6.74
CA PHE A 56 4.30 24.55 6.20
C PHE A 56 4.28 23.33 7.13
N GLY A 57 4.30 23.54 8.44
CA GLY A 57 4.15 22.48 9.43
C GLY A 57 2.77 21.80 9.34
N THR A 58 1.71 22.59 9.15
CA THR A 58 0.34 22.07 8.95
C THR A 58 0.23 21.23 7.68
N ILE A 59 0.74 21.73 6.56
CA ILE A 59 0.77 20.99 5.27
C ILE A 59 1.56 19.68 5.43
N ALA A 60 2.72 19.74 6.08
CA ALA A 60 3.54 18.56 6.36
C ALA A 60 2.79 17.49 7.16
N GLY A 61 2.03 17.91 8.18
CA GLY A 61 1.19 17.03 8.98
C GLY A 61 0.16 16.27 8.14
N TYR A 62 -0.61 16.99 7.32
CA TYR A 62 -1.61 16.37 6.43
C TYR A 62 -0.96 15.44 5.39
N ALA A 63 0.12 15.86 4.76
CA ALA A 63 0.82 15.04 3.76
C ALA A 63 1.34 13.72 4.37
N LYS A 64 1.94 13.78 5.55
CA LYS A 64 2.45 12.59 6.26
C LYS A 64 1.32 11.67 6.74
N SER A 65 0.23 12.22 7.27
CA SER A 65 -0.92 11.43 7.72
C SER A 65 -1.62 10.69 6.57
N ALA A 66 -1.58 11.26 5.36
CA ALA A 66 -2.16 10.64 4.17
C ALA A 66 -1.29 9.50 3.57
N THR A 67 -0.09 9.25 4.11
CA THR A 67 0.86 8.29 3.51
C THR A 67 0.26 6.91 3.30
N GLY A 68 -0.39 6.33 4.32
CA GLY A 68 -1.02 5.02 4.20
C GLY A 68 -2.09 4.99 3.11
N ALA A 69 -2.94 6.02 3.03
CA ALA A 69 -3.96 6.13 2.00
C ALA A 69 -3.34 6.24 0.59
N ALA A 70 -2.31 7.06 0.43
CA ALA A 70 -1.60 7.23 -0.82
C ALA A 70 -0.96 5.91 -1.30
N LEU A 71 -0.37 5.14 -0.38
CA LEU A 71 0.15 3.79 -0.66
C LEU A 71 -0.95 2.86 -1.17
N GLY A 72 -2.06 2.74 -0.42
CA GLY A 72 -3.17 1.86 -0.80
C GLY A 72 -3.74 2.22 -2.17
N VAL A 73 -4.01 3.49 -2.42
CA VAL A 73 -4.58 3.95 -3.71
C VAL A 73 -3.59 3.72 -4.86
N SER A 74 -2.31 4.05 -4.70
CA SER A 74 -1.32 3.91 -5.77
C SER A 74 -1.11 2.44 -6.16
N ILE A 75 -1.04 1.53 -5.18
CA ILE A 75 -0.91 0.09 -5.41
C ILE A 75 -2.15 -0.45 -6.12
N ALA A 76 -3.35 -0.15 -5.63
CA ALA A 76 -4.60 -0.59 -6.24
C ALA A 76 -4.78 -0.03 -7.67
N TYR A 77 -4.30 1.18 -7.94
CA TYR A 77 -4.27 1.78 -9.27
C TYR A 77 -3.38 0.98 -10.22
N ALA A 78 -2.16 0.64 -9.82
CA ALA A 78 -1.25 -0.19 -10.63
C ALA A 78 -1.83 -1.58 -10.92
N LEU A 79 -2.58 -2.14 -9.98
CA LEU A 79 -3.29 -3.41 -10.15
C LEU A 79 -4.55 -3.29 -11.02
N LYS A 80 -4.86 -2.09 -11.57
CA LYS A 80 -6.04 -1.81 -12.39
C LYS A 80 -7.35 -2.19 -11.68
N ALA A 81 -7.42 -1.86 -10.39
CA ALA A 81 -8.60 -2.13 -9.60
C ALA A 81 -9.80 -1.27 -10.04
N PRO A 82 -11.04 -1.80 -9.98
CA PRO A 82 -12.24 -1.02 -10.20
C PRO A 82 -12.35 0.14 -9.20
N GLN A 83 -13.10 1.18 -9.55
CA GLN A 83 -13.18 2.43 -8.75
C GLN A 83 -13.54 2.17 -7.28
N LEU A 84 -14.52 1.33 -6.99
CA LEU A 84 -14.93 1.02 -5.61
C LEU A 84 -13.79 0.35 -4.82
N VAL A 85 -13.06 -0.56 -5.43
CA VAL A 85 -11.89 -1.21 -4.83
C VAL A 85 -10.75 -0.21 -4.64
N LEU A 86 -10.52 0.65 -5.65
CA LEU A 86 -9.47 1.66 -5.61
C LEU A 86 -9.65 2.63 -4.42
N PHE A 87 -10.87 3.14 -4.22
CA PHE A 87 -11.13 4.05 -3.11
C PHE A 87 -11.10 3.34 -1.74
N SER A 88 -11.59 2.10 -1.69
CA SER A 88 -11.52 1.29 -0.46
C SER A 88 -10.09 0.92 -0.07
N ALA A 89 -9.20 0.82 -1.04
CA ALA A 89 -7.78 0.55 -0.82
C ALA A 89 -7.08 1.65 0.00
N ALA A 90 -7.61 2.87 0.03
CA ALA A 90 -7.11 3.92 0.91
C ALA A 90 -7.15 3.50 2.38
N THR A 91 -8.29 2.95 2.83
CA THR A 91 -8.45 2.45 4.21
C THR A 91 -7.53 1.27 4.49
N VAL A 92 -7.41 0.35 3.54
CA VAL A 92 -6.51 -0.81 3.66
C VAL A 92 -5.05 -0.37 3.76
N GLY A 93 -4.65 0.60 2.94
CA GLY A 93 -3.31 1.15 2.97
C GLY A 93 -2.96 1.84 4.30
N ILE A 94 -3.93 2.56 4.91
CA ILE A 94 -3.75 3.12 6.26
C ILE A 94 -3.47 2.00 7.25
N ALA A 95 -4.36 1.00 7.35
CA ALA A 95 -4.22 -0.10 8.29
C ALA A 95 -2.91 -0.89 8.07
N GLY A 96 -2.58 -1.19 6.81
CA GLY A 96 -1.35 -1.89 6.47
C GLY A 96 -0.09 -1.11 6.82
N ASN A 97 -0.11 0.21 6.59
CA ASN A 97 1.01 1.08 6.92
C ASN A 97 1.21 1.25 8.42
N GLU A 98 0.13 1.33 9.20
CA GLU A 98 0.20 1.42 10.67
C GLU A 98 0.74 0.14 11.29
N LEU A 99 0.32 -1.03 10.81
CA LEU A 99 0.64 -2.33 11.40
C LEU A 99 1.93 -2.97 10.86
N GLY A 100 2.33 -2.64 9.63
CA GLY A 100 3.45 -3.30 8.97
C GLY A 100 4.34 -2.36 8.14
N GLY A 101 4.17 -1.03 8.28
CA GLY A 101 4.87 -0.05 7.47
C GLY A 101 4.49 -0.11 5.98
N PRO A 102 5.27 0.51 5.10
CA PRO A 102 4.98 0.54 3.66
C PRO A 102 4.86 -0.86 3.03
N VAL A 103 5.65 -1.83 3.48
CA VAL A 103 5.58 -3.21 3.00
C VAL A 103 4.32 -3.91 3.51
N GLY A 104 3.89 -3.60 4.74
CA GLY A 104 2.59 -4.06 5.27
C GLY A 104 1.43 -3.50 4.45
N ALA A 105 1.49 -2.23 4.07
CA ALA A 105 0.50 -1.61 3.16
C ALA A 105 0.49 -2.31 1.79
N LEU A 106 1.66 -2.66 1.23
CA LEU A 106 1.76 -3.39 -0.03
C LEU A 106 1.04 -4.73 0.04
N VAL A 107 1.40 -5.57 1.02
CA VAL A 107 0.85 -6.92 1.15
C VAL A 107 -0.66 -6.88 1.39
N ALA A 108 -1.12 -6.05 2.32
CA ALA A 108 -2.54 -5.91 2.63
C ALA A 108 -3.34 -5.40 1.43
N THR A 109 -2.84 -4.38 0.72
CA THR A 109 -3.54 -3.79 -0.42
C THR A 109 -3.57 -4.73 -1.63
N VAL A 110 -2.49 -5.45 -1.93
CA VAL A 110 -2.47 -6.43 -3.02
C VAL A 110 -3.55 -7.48 -2.80
N VAL A 111 -3.60 -8.10 -1.63
CA VAL A 111 -4.61 -9.14 -1.34
C VAL A 111 -6.01 -8.55 -1.37
N ALA A 112 -6.24 -7.41 -0.75
CA ALA A 112 -7.53 -6.74 -0.71
C ALA A 112 -8.02 -6.34 -2.12
N ALA A 113 -7.13 -5.80 -2.96
CA ALA A 113 -7.47 -5.39 -4.32
C ALA A 113 -7.84 -6.60 -5.19
N GLU A 114 -7.10 -7.71 -5.08
CA GLU A 114 -7.42 -8.92 -5.84
C GLU A 114 -8.77 -9.53 -5.42
N LEU A 115 -9.04 -9.62 -4.11
CA LEU A 115 -10.34 -10.09 -3.62
C LEU A 115 -11.48 -9.14 -4.00
N GLY A 116 -11.25 -7.83 -3.89
CA GLY A 116 -12.21 -6.81 -4.32
C GLY A 116 -12.54 -6.90 -5.82
N LYS A 117 -11.53 -7.11 -6.67
CA LYS A 117 -11.73 -7.31 -8.13
C LYS A 117 -12.59 -8.54 -8.44
N ILE A 118 -12.40 -9.65 -7.69
CA ILE A 118 -13.17 -10.87 -7.88
C ILE A 118 -14.65 -10.62 -7.59
N VAL A 119 -14.98 -9.91 -6.51
CA VAL A 119 -16.35 -9.67 -6.06
C VAL A 119 -17.03 -8.53 -6.83
N SER A 120 -16.25 -7.57 -7.34
CA SER A 120 -16.79 -6.40 -8.04
C SER A 120 -17.68 -6.78 -9.23
N LYS A 121 -18.85 -6.15 -9.29
CA LYS A 121 -19.90 -6.34 -10.31
C LYS A 121 -20.51 -7.74 -10.37
N GLU A 122 -20.39 -8.54 -9.31
CA GLU A 122 -21.04 -9.86 -9.25
C GLU A 122 -22.35 -9.83 -8.43
N THR A 123 -22.61 -8.75 -7.68
CA THR A 123 -23.79 -8.62 -6.82
C THR A 123 -24.64 -7.44 -7.21
N ARG A 124 -25.97 -7.50 -6.93
CA ARG A 124 -26.90 -6.39 -7.18
C ARG A 124 -26.62 -5.16 -6.31
N VAL A 125 -25.97 -5.35 -5.16
CA VAL A 125 -25.58 -4.31 -4.20
C VAL A 125 -24.06 -4.09 -4.16
N ASP A 126 -23.44 -4.11 -5.32
CA ASP A 126 -21.99 -4.00 -5.53
C ASP A 126 -21.38 -2.81 -4.78
N ILE A 127 -22.10 -1.69 -4.68
CA ILE A 127 -21.65 -0.46 -4.01
C ILE A 127 -21.35 -0.65 -2.52
N ILE A 128 -21.93 -1.65 -1.87
CA ILE A 128 -21.70 -1.98 -0.45
C ILE A 128 -20.80 -3.20 -0.32
N VAL A 129 -21.05 -4.23 -1.10
CA VAL A 129 -20.36 -5.52 -0.99
C VAL A 129 -18.90 -5.42 -1.42
N THR A 130 -18.61 -4.76 -2.52
CA THR A 130 -17.23 -4.62 -3.02
C THR A 130 -16.32 -3.83 -2.06
N PRO A 131 -16.68 -2.62 -1.59
CA PRO A 131 -15.88 -1.94 -0.57
C PRO A 131 -15.79 -2.72 0.74
N GLY A 132 -16.90 -3.32 1.17
CA GLY A 132 -16.94 -4.13 2.40
C GLY A 132 -15.95 -5.29 2.35
N VAL A 133 -15.97 -6.10 1.31
CA VAL A 133 -15.03 -7.22 1.13
C VAL A 133 -13.59 -6.71 1.03
N THR A 134 -13.33 -5.64 0.28
CA THR A 134 -11.98 -5.07 0.13
C THR A 134 -11.41 -4.60 1.47
N ILE A 135 -12.19 -3.85 2.25
CA ILE A 135 -11.73 -3.31 3.55
C ILE A 135 -11.55 -4.44 4.55
N ILE A 136 -12.55 -5.32 4.70
CA ILE A 136 -12.49 -6.40 5.69
C ILE A 136 -11.31 -7.32 5.40
N SER A 137 -11.16 -7.79 4.17
CA SER A 137 -10.04 -8.67 3.81
C SER A 137 -8.69 -8.00 3.98
N GLY A 138 -8.56 -6.72 3.57
CA GLY A 138 -7.33 -5.97 3.69
C GLY A 138 -6.92 -5.71 5.14
N VAL A 139 -7.86 -5.28 5.97
CA VAL A 139 -7.60 -5.04 7.41
C VAL A 139 -7.26 -6.35 8.14
N LEU A 140 -7.94 -7.45 7.82
CA LEU A 140 -7.58 -8.76 8.37
C LEU A 140 -6.15 -9.15 7.99
N ILE A 141 -5.77 -9.03 6.73
CA ILE A 141 -4.40 -9.30 6.29
C ILE A 141 -3.40 -8.36 7.00
N ALA A 142 -3.70 -7.07 7.10
CA ALA A 142 -2.87 -6.11 7.83
C ALA A 142 -2.69 -6.53 9.30
N GLN A 143 -3.73 -7.01 9.94
CA GLN A 143 -3.71 -7.42 11.36
C GLN A 143 -2.90 -8.71 11.59
N PHE A 144 -3.04 -9.71 10.73
CA PHE A 144 -2.34 -10.99 10.89
C PHE A 144 -0.92 -10.97 10.34
N VAL A 145 -0.70 -10.32 9.21
CA VAL A 145 0.60 -10.33 8.51
C VAL A 145 1.44 -9.10 8.86
N GLY A 146 0.81 -7.96 9.13
CA GLY A 146 1.48 -6.68 9.40
C GLY A 146 2.54 -6.76 10.50
N PRO A 147 2.25 -7.28 11.69
CA PRO A 147 3.25 -7.38 12.77
C PRO A 147 4.47 -8.24 12.40
N GLY A 148 4.26 -9.32 11.64
CA GLY A 148 5.34 -10.16 11.11
C GLY A 148 6.21 -9.42 10.10
N VAL A 149 5.58 -8.65 9.21
CA VAL A 149 6.28 -7.79 8.24
C VAL A 149 7.06 -6.68 8.96
N ALA A 150 6.46 -6.03 9.96
CA ALA A 150 7.14 -5.00 10.76
C ALA A 150 8.38 -5.56 11.48
N ALA A 151 8.27 -6.74 12.10
CA ALA A 151 9.39 -7.40 12.75
C ALA A 151 10.51 -7.76 11.76
N PHE A 152 10.16 -8.29 10.58
CA PHE A 152 11.11 -8.58 9.52
C PHE A 152 11.84 -7.30 9.05
N MET A 153 11.10 -6.23 8.80
CA MET A 153 11.68 -4.95 8.36
C MET A 153 12.57 -4.32 9.44
N ALA A 154 12.21 -4.44 10.71
CA ALA A 154 13.05 -4.00 11.82
C ALA A 154 14.35 -4.80 11.91
N ALA A 155 14.29 -6.13 11.76
CA ALA A 155 15.47 -6.99 11.74
C ALA A 155 16.39 -6.64 10.56
N PHE A 156 15.83 -6.43 9.38
CA PHE A 156 16.56 -6.02 8.18
C PHE A 156 17.21 -4.63 8.36
N GLY A 157 16.48 -3.66 8.93
CA GLY A 157 17.00 -2.34 9.26
C GLY A 157 18.18 -2.39 10.23
N ASN A 158 18.10 -3.23 11.26
CA ASN A 158 19.19 -3.45 12.22
C ASN A 158 20.40 -4.09 11.54
N LEU A 159 20.19 -5.05 10.62
CA LEU A 159 21.27 -5.66 9.86
C LEU A 159 22.02 -4.62 9.01
N VAL A 160 21.27 -3.76 8.29
CA VAL A 160 21.86 -2.66 7.50
C VAL A 160 22.62 -1.68 8.37
N LYS A 161 22.03 -1.28 9.52
CA LYS A 161 22.69 -0.40 10.50
C LYS A 161 24.00 -1.01 11.00
N THR A 162 23.98 -2.25 11.43
CA THR A 162 25.18 -2.96 11.90
C THR A 162 26.23 -3.07 10.80
N ALA A 163 25.84 -3.39 9.57
CA ALA A 163 26.75 -3.44 8.42
C ALA A 163 27.40 -2.07 8.13
N THR A 164 26.61 -0.98 8.26
CA THR A 164 27.12 0.39 8.06
C THR A 164 28.06 0.82 9.19
N GLU A 165 27.74 0.45 10.44
CA GLU A 165 28.59 0.76 11.61
C GLU A 165 29.88 -0.05 11.67
N MET A 166 29.89 -1.25 11.09
CA MET A 166 31.07 -2.12 11.01
C MET A 166 32.10 -1.68 9.94
N GLN A 167 31.72 -0.77 9.04
CA GLN A 167 32.63 -0.26 8.00
C GLN A 167 32.82 1.25 8.00
N PRO A 168 33.29 1.90 9.09
CA PRO A 168 33.71 3.29 9.03
C PRO A 168 35.06 3.48 8.31
N PHE A 169 35.73 2.39 7.90
CA PHE A 169 37.07 2.41 7.33
C PHE A 169 37.14 2.46 5.81
N PHE A 170 35.99 2.38 5.10
CA PHE A 170 35.92 2.35 3.64
C PHE A 170 35.16 3.55 3.01
N MET A 171 34.89 4.61 3.77
CA MET A 171 34.39 5.87 3.25
C MET A 171 35.47 6.93 3.26
#